data_f4aeacb5928e6479e7624c6770d4f160
#
_entry.id   f4aeacb5928e6479e7624c6770d4f160
#
_cell.length_a   1.000
_cell.length_b   1.000
_cell.length_c   1.000
_cell.angle_alpha   90.00
_cell.angle_beta   90.00
_cell.angle_gamma   90.00
#
_symmetry.space_group_name_H-M   'P 1'
#
loop_
_entity.id
_entity.type
_entity.pdbx_description
1 polymer ?
#
loop_
_entity_poly.entity_id
_entity_poly.type
_entity_poly.pdbx_seq_one_letter_code
_entity_poly.pdbx_strand_id
1 'polypeptide(L)'
;MRDLFNTDKPLFAVLTKLTYSAYLNILWLVCSLPIVTIGASTTALFYVTLKMAEDRDDGLTRMFFKAFRENFKPATKLWLILLAVGSFLAADGFVLRRMWSENIFWTLLTAVLIGAAVLYGIVLLYAFPLLARFENTTFGILKTALLVGVRYLFCTLLMAAIYGIMGYVIVFVFTPAFLLGMGLCAMLCSFLMLRILYLIGGDPDAVHEEHDHDKN
;
A
#
# COMPACT_ATOMS: atom_id res chain seq x y z
N MET A 1 27.18 -22.57 -20.31
CA MET A 1 26.56 -22.49 -18.98
C MET A 1 26.91 -21.21 -18.20
N ARG A 2 27.93 -20.45 -18.57
CA ARG A 2 28.31 -19.19 -17.89
C ARG A 2 27.39 -18.00 -18.21
N ASP A 3 26.63 -18.02 -19.32
CA ASP A 3 25.77 -16.91 -19.75
C ASP A 3 24.41 -16.88 -19.08
N LEU A 4 24.03 -17.88 -18.28
CA LEU A 4 22.78 -17.94 -17.54
C LEU A 4 22.80 -17.09 -16.25
N PHE A 5 23.98 -16.74 -15.76
CA PHE A 5 24.21 -15.96 -14.54
C PHE A 5 24.66 -14.51 -14.80
N ASN A 6 24.50 -14.03 -16.02
CA ASN A 6 24.84 -12.63 -16.33
C ASN A 6 23.79 -11.71 -15.73
N THR A 7 24.15 -11.03 -14.65
CA THR A 7 23.32 -10.14 -13.82
C THR A 7 22.78 -8.94 -14.61
N ASP A 8 23.36 -8.67 -15.79
CA ASP A 8 23.00 -7.53 -16.66
C ASP A 8 21.76 -7.78 -17.55
N LYS A 9 21.16 -8.98 -17.47
CA LYS A 9 19.94 -9.25 -18.25
C LYS A 9 18.71 -8.75 -17.50
N PRO A 10 17.79 -8.01 -18.15
CA PRO A 10 16.57 -7.47 -17.53
C PRO A 10 15.70 -8.56 -16.88
N LEU A 11 15.76 -9.79 -17.40
CA LEU A 11 15.07 -10.95 -16.84
C LEU A 11 15.57 -11.31 -15.43
N PHE A 12 16.89 -11.25 -15.20
CA PHE A 12 17.47 -11.57 -13.89
C PHE A 12 17.08 -10.51 -12.83
N ALA A 13 17.09 -9.25 -13.20
CA ALA A 13 16.62 -8.16 -12.32
C ALA A 13 15.15 -8.34 -11.91
N VAL A 14 14.29 -8.74 -12.85
CA VAL A 14 12.87 -9.03 -12.55
C VAL A 14 12.73 -10.22 -11.61
N LEU A 15 13.45 -11.33 -11.87
CA LEU A 15 13.42 -12.52 -11.00
C LEU A 15 13.92 -12.20 -9.58
N THR A 16 14.97 -11.40 -9.46
CA THR A 16 15.49 -10.96 -8.16
C THR A 16 14.45 -10.12 -7.40
N LYS A 17 13.80 -9.14 -8.05
CA LYS A 17 12.76 -8.33 -7.44
C LYS A 17 11.54 -9.17 -7.04
N LEU A 18 11.17 -10.19 -7.82
CA LEU A 18 10.11 -11.14 -7.45
C LEU A 18 10.47 -11.98 -6.21
N THR A 19 11.71 -12.48 -6.15
CA THR A 19 12.20 -13.24 -5.00
C THR A 19 12.21 -12.38 -3.73
N TYR A 20 12.66 -11.13 -3.83
CA TYR A 20 12.65 -10.19 -2.73
C TYR A 20 11.22 -9.85 -2.28
N SER A 21 10.30 -9.69 -3.22
CA SER A 21 8.87 -9.47 -2.93
C SER A 21 8.25 -10.66 -2.17
N ALA A 22 8.58 -11.89 -2.57
CA ALA A 22 8.16 -13.11 -1.87
C ALA A 22 8.72 -13.17 -0.44
N TYR A 23 10.00 -12.87 -0.27
CA TYR A 23 10.64 -12.81 1.04
C TYR A 23 10.00 -11.77 1.96
N LEU A 24 9.78 -10.56 1.44
CA LEU A 24 9.12 -9.48 2.18
C LEU A 24 7.68 -9.84 2.56
N ASN A 25 6.98 -10.61 1.73
CA ASN A 25 5.64 -11.08 2.05
C ASN A 25 5.65 -12.03 3.25
N ILE A 26 6.64 -12.90 3.36
CA ILE A 26 6.81 -13.78 4.54
C ILE A 26 7.06 -12.95 5.80
N LEU A 27 7.94 -11.95 5.74
CA LEU A 27 8.17 -11.03 6.86
C LEU A 27 6.88 -10.29 7.25
N TRP A 28 6.15 -9.79 6.24
CA TRP A 28 4.86 -9.14 6.46
C TRP A 28 3.85 -10.06 7.15
N LEU A 29 3.71 -11.31 6.69
CA LEU A 29 2.82 -12.31 7.28
C LEU A 29 3.15 -12.57 8.75
N VAL A 30 4.41 -12.83 9.07
CA VAL A 30 4.87 -13.11 10.43
C VAL A 30 4.60 -11.90 11.34
N CYS A 31 4.92 -10.70 10.89
CA CYS A 31 4.71 -9.47 11.67
C CYS A 31 3.23 -9.04 11.74
N SER A 32 2.37 -9.56 10.86
CA SER A 32 0.92 -9.27 10.82
C SER A 32 0.09 -10.27 11.63
N LEU A 33 0.69 -11.30 12.23
CA LEU A 33 -0.04 -12.27 13.07
C LEU A 33 -0.89 -11.59 14.16
N PRO A 34 -0.39 -10.60 14.91
CA PRO A 34 -1.26 -9.77 15.71
C PRO A 34 -2.02 -8.77 14.81
N ILE A 35 -3.35 -8.78 14.85
CA ILE A 35 -4.20 -7.88 14.03
C ILE A 35 -3.81 -6.40 14.18
N VAL A 36 -3.36 -6.02 15.39
CA VAL A 36 -2.96 -4.64 15.72
C VAL A 36 -1.72 -4.19 14.93
N THR A 37 -0.81 -5.10 14.58
CA THR A 37 0.45 -4.80 13.89
C THR A 37 0.35 -4.82 12.36
N ILE A 38 -0.80 -5.19 11.79
CA ILE A 38 -1.01 -5.20 10.33
C ILE A 38 -0.66 -3.85 9.70
N GLY A 39 -1.06 -2.74 10.34
CA GLY A 39 -0.73 -1.40 9.85
C GLY A 39 0.77 -1.12 9.81
N ALA A 40 1.49 -1.49 10.87
CA ALA A 40 2.93 -1.29 10.96
C ALA A 40 3.70 -2.17 9.96
N SER A 41 3.32 -3.45 9.83
CA SER A 41 3.93 -4.36 8.85
C SER A 41 3.63 -3.96 7.41
N THR A 42 2.42 -3.46 7.12
CA THR A 42 2.06 -2.95 5.78
C THR A 42 2.86 -1.69 5.44
N THR A 43 3.00 -0.75 6.38
CA THR A 43 3.85 0.44 6.19
C THR A 43 5.30 0.07 5.95
N ALA A 44 5.85 -0.89 6.73
CA ALA A 44 7.22 -1.37 6.55
C ALA A 44 7.41 -2.07 5.20
N LEU A 45 6.43 -2.86 4.75
CA LEU A 45 6.44 -3.48 3.43
C LEU A 45 6.51 -2.42 2.33
N PHE A 46 5.64 -1.40 2.37
CA PHE A 46 5.67 -0.30 1.39
C PHE A 46 6.95 0.51 1.44
N TYR A 47 7.52 0.75 2.63
CA TYR A 47 8.81 1.43 2.74
C TYR A 47 9.90 0.70 1.96
N VAL A 48 10.02 -0.62 2.14
CA VAL A 48 11.05 -1.41 1.45
C VAL A 48 10.76 -1.52 -0.04
N THR A 49 9.49 -1.75 -0.45
CA THR A 49 9.14 -1.87 -1.88
C THR A 49 9.29 -0.55 -2.64
N LEU A 50 9.06 0.60 -2.00
CA LEU A 50 9.36 1.91 -2.56
C LEU A 50 10.87 2.10 -2.75
N LYS A 51 11.70 1.72 -1.75
CA LYS A 51 13.16 1.77 -1.88
C LYS A 51 13.69 0.82 -2.96
N MET A 52 13.12 -0.37 -3.09
CA MET A 52 13.43 -1.29 -4.18
C MET A 52 13.03 -0.73 -5.56
N ALA A 53 11.96 0.04 -5.64
CA ALA A 53 11.55 0.71 -6.86
C ALA A 53 12.48 1.88 -7.24
N GLU A 54 13.18 2.45 -6.26
CA GLU A 54 14.25 3.46 -6.43
C GLU A 54 15.64 2.83 -6.65
N ASP A 55 15.76 1.49 -6.74
CA ASP A 55 17.01 0.72 -6.80
C ASP A 55 17.98 0.98 -5.61
N ARG A 56 17.41 1.24 -4.43
CA ARG A 56 18.09 1.53 -3.15
C ARG A 56 17.77 0.46 -2.11
N ASP A 57 18.22 -0.78 -2.35
CA ASP A 57 17.88 -1.95 -1.52
C ASP A 57 19.04 -2.44 -0.64
N ASP A 58 19.46 -1.63 0.30
CA ASP A 58 20.55 -1.95 1.25
C ASP A 58 20.05 -2.81 2.43
N GLY A 59 19.91 -4.11 2.23
CA GLY A 59 19.57 -5.06 3.29
C GLY A 59 18.08 -5.05 3.70
N LEU A 60 17.25 -5.73 2.93
CA LEU A 60 15.79 -5.77 3.03
C LEU A 60 15.24 -6.00 4.44
N THR A 61 15.80 -6.99 5.17
CA THR A 61 15.37 -7.32 6.54
C THR A 61 15.61 -6.16 7.49
N ARG A 62 16.79 -5.56 7.42
CA ARG A 62 17.15 -4.43 8.29
C ARG A 62 16.26 -3.23 8.02
N MET A 63 16.01 -2.92 6.74
CA MET A 63 15.12 -1.84 6.32
C MET A 63 13.68 -2.08 6.79
N PHE A 64 13.17 -3.32 6.64
CA PHE A 64 11.85 -3.69 7.08
C PHE A 64 11.66 -3.49 8.58
N PHE A 65 12.54 -4.07 9.42
CA PHE A 65 12.42 -3.92 10.87
C PHE A 65 12.70 -2.50 11.37
N LYS A 66 13.55 -1.75 10.69
CA LYS A 66 13.76 -0.32 10.99
C LYS A 66 12.45 0.44 10.75
N ALA A 67 11.87 0.34 9.56
CA ALA A 67 10.62 1.01 9.22
C ALA A 67 9.44 0.55 10.09
N PHE A 68 9.39 -0.75 10.42
CA PHE A 68 8.39 -1.31 11.33
C PHE A 68 8.43 -0.66 12.71
N ARG A 69 9.62 -0.49 13.30
CA ARG A 69 9.78 0.13 14.62
C ARG A 69 9.49 1.64 14.60
N GLU A 70 10.02 2.34 13.62
CA GLU A 70 9.86 3.80 13.49
C GLU A 70 8.40 4.19 13.28
N ASN A 71 7.69 3.44 12.43
CA ASN A 71 6.29 3.70 12.09
C ASN A 71 5.28 2.93 12.96
N PHE A 72 5.72 2.18 13.98
CA PHE A 72 4.82 1.32 14.75
C PHE A 72 3.63 2.08 15.34
N LYS A 73 3.89 3.17 16.08
CA LYS A 73 2.83 3.97 16.72
C LYS A 73 1.89 4.66 15.72
N PRO A 74 2.39 5.44 14.75
CA PRO A 74 1.51 6.13 13.80
C PRO A 74 0.76 5.16 12.88
N ALA A 75 1.41 4.08 12.42
CA ALA A 75 0.79 3.09 11.56
C ALA A 75 -0.29 2.27 12.29
N THR A 76 -0.04 1.87 13.54
CA THR A 76 -1.03 1.18 14.36
C THR A 76 -2.25 2.08 14.62
N LYS A 77 -2.02 3.36 14.96
CA LYS A 77 -3.11 4.34 15.16
C LYS A 77 -3.94 4.50 13.88
N LEU A 78 -3.28 4.67 12.74
CA LEU A 78 -3.91 4.78 11.44
C LEU A 78 -4.74 3.54 11.12
N TRP A 79 -4.17 2.35 11.33
CA TRP A 79 -4.84 1.07 11.10
C TRP A 79 -6.09 0.90 11.95
N LEU A 80 -6.01 1.20 13.24
CA LEU A 80 -7.17 1.11 14.14
C LEU A 80 -8.31 2.04 13.74
N ILE A 81 -8.00 3.26 13.28
CA ILE A 81 -9.01 4.18 12.75
C ILE A 81 -9.65 3.59 11.48
N LEU A 82 -8.82 3.10 10.54
CA LEU A 82 -9.33 2.48 9.31
C LEU A 82 -10.16 1.23 9.62
N LEU A 83 -9.71 0.39 10.54
CA LEU A 83 -10.46 -0.79 10.97
C LEU A 83 -11.82 -0.43 11.57
N ALA A 84 -11.88 0.59 12.44
CA ALA A 84 -13.14 1.06 13.03
C ALA A 84 -14.10 1.59 11.96
N VAL A 85 -13.62 2.43 11.04
CA VAL A 85 -14.45 2.96 9.94
C VAL A 85 -14.92 1.84 9.02
N GLY A 86 -14.01 0.93 8.64
CA GLY A 86 -14.35 -0.22 7.79
C GLY A 86 -15.36 -1.15 8.43
N SER A 87 -15.24 -1.42 9.73
CA SER A 87 -16.21 -2.23 10.49
C SER A 87 -17.59 -1.57 10.55
N PHE A 88 -17.61 -0.24 10.72
CA PHE A 88 -18.86 0.52 10.72
C PHE A 88 -19.55 0.45 9.35
N LEU A 89 -18.82 0.71 8.26
CA LEU A 89 -19.34 0.60 6.89
C LEU A 89 -19.85 -0.83 6.57
N ALA A 90 -19.14 -1.85 7.04
CA ALA A 90 -19.55 -3.24 6.86
C ALA A 90 -20.83 -3.56 7.63
N ALA A 91 -20.97 -3.08 8.86
CA ALA A 91 -22.19 -3.23 9.68
C ALA A 91 -23.38 -2.55 9.01
N ASP A 92 -23.22 -1.30 8.54
CA ASP A 92 -24.28 -0.58 7.82
C ASP A 92 -24.70 -1.32 6.55
N GLY A 93 -23.74 -1.83 5.78
CA GLY A 93 -24.02 -2.63 4.59
C GLY A 93 -24.81 -3.91 4.90
N PHE A 94 -24.47 -4.58 6.00
CA PHE A 94 -25.20 -5.77 6.45
C PHE A 94 -26.63 -5.46 6.86
N VAL A 95 -26.85 -4.37 7.62
CA VAL A 95 -28.18 -3.91 8.04
C VAL A 95 -29.03 -3.52 6.84
N LEU A 96 -28.47 -2.72 5.91
CA LEU A 96 -29.16 -2.31 4.70
C LEU A 96 -29.58 -3.50 3.84
N ARG A 97 -28.71 -4.50 3.69
CA ARG A 97 -29.04 -5.73 2.94
C ARG A 97 -30.17 -6.53 3.57
N ARG A 98 -30.30 -6.50 4.89
CA ARG A 98 -31.36 -7.17 5.65
C ARG A 98 -32.68 -6.45 5.57
N MET A 99 -32.65 -5.10 5.53
CA MET A 99 -33.81 -4.22 5.56
C MET A 99 -34.20 -3.72 4.16
N TRP A 100 -33.64 -4.31 3.11
CA TRP A 100 -33.89 -3.89 1.74
C TRP A 100 -35.39 -3.88 1.44
N SER A 101 -35.88 -2.74 0.97
CA SER A 101 -37.25 -2.54 0.47
C SER A 101 -37.15 -1.77 -0.85
N GLU A 102 -38.09 -1.93 -1.76
CA GLU A 102 -38.12 -1.27 -3.08
C GLU A 102 -38.42 0.25 -3.00
N ASN A 103 -38.24 0.86 -1.84
CA ASN A 103 -38.47 2.28 -1.60
C ASN A 103 -37.27 3.12 -2.03
N ILE A 104 -37.52 4.27 -2.65
CA ILE A 104 -36.50 5.23 -3.09
C ILE A 104 -35.53 5.63 -1.97
N PHE A 105 -36.02 5.68 -0.73
CA PHE A 105 -35.21 5.99 0.44
C PHE A 105 -34.07 4.99 0.64
N TRP A 106 -34.36 3.69 0.58
CA TRP A 106 -33.35 2.63 0.72
C TRP A 106 -32.34 2.62 -0.43
N THR A 107 -32.80 2.93 -1.64
CA THR A 107 -31.93 3.05 -2.82
C THR A 107 -30.93 4.21 -2.65
N LEU A 108 -31.39 5.38 -2.20
CA LEU A 108 -30.53 6.53 -1.94
C LEU A 108 -29.52 6.25 -0.81
N LEU A 109 -29.96 5.63 0.28
CA LEU A 109 -29.09 5.28 1.39
C LEU A 109 -27.99 4.29 0.96
N THR A 110 -28.35 3.30 0.16
CA THR A 110 -27.38 2.34 -0.42
C THR A 110 -26.38 3.04 -1.36
N ALA A 111 -26.83 3.98 -2.18
CA ALA A 111 -25.95 4.75 -3.05
C ALA A 111 -24.91 5.58 -2.25
N VAL A 112 -25.35 6.22 -1.15
CA VAL A 112 -24.46 6.95 -0.24
C VAL A 112 -23.44 6.01 0.41
N LEU A 113 -23.87 4.83 0.88
CA LEU A 113 -22.98 3.84 1.47
C LEU A 113 -21.94 3.33 0.48
N ILE A 114 -22.34 3.05 -0.77
CA ILE A 114 -21.41 2.66 -1.83
C ILE A 114 -20.38 3.78 -2.08
N GLY A 115 -20.82 5.02 -2.17
CA GLY A 115 -19.92 6.17 -2.32
C GLY A 115 -18.91 6.28 -1.16
N ALA A 116 -19.37 6.11 0.07
CA ALA A 116 -18.51 6.12 1.26
C ALA A 116 -17.52 4.94 1.25
N ALA A 117 -17.95 3.75 0.82
CA ALA A 117 -17.07 2.57 0.69
C ALA A 117 -16.00 2.77 -0.39
N VAL A 118 -16.32 3.40 -1.50
CA VAL A 118 -15.34 3.75 -2.55
C VAL A 118 -14.29 4.73 -2.02
N LEU A 119 -14.72 5.80 -1.33
CA LEU A 119 -13.80 6.77 -0.72
C LEU A 119 -12.92 6.11 0.34
N TYR A 120 -13.47 5.23 1.15
CA TYR A 120 -12.73 4.42 2.12
C TYR A 120 -11.68 3.54 1.43
N GLY A 121 -12.04 2.85 0.35
CA GLY A 121 -11.12 2.04 -0.46
C GLY A 121 -9.96 2.86 -1.03
N ILE A 122 -10.24 4.07 -1.53
CA ILE A 122 -9.21 5.02 -2.00
C ILE A 122 -8.23 5.35 -0.88
N VAL A 123 -8.75 5.71 0.29
CA VAL A 123 -7.91 6.03 1.46
C VAL A 123 -7.05 4.83 1.86
N LEU A 124 -7.63 3.63 1.88
CA LEU A 124 -6.91 2.40 2.24
C LEU A 124 -5.72 2.11 1.31
N LEU A 125 -5.87 2.35 0.00
CA LEU A 125 -4.82 2.14 -0.99
C LEU A 125 -3.62 3.08 -0.81
N TYR A 126 -3.85 4.33 -0.41
CA TYR A 126 -2.82 5.37 -0.34
C TYR A 126 -2.26 5.61 1.06
N ALA A 127 -3.01 5.30 2.12
CA ALA A 127 -2.67 5.65 3.49
C ALA A 127 -1.31 5.08 3.95
N PHE A 128 -1.07 3.78 3.71
CA PHE A 128 0.17 3.12 4.13
C PHE A 128 1.39 3.51 3.29
N PRO A 129 1.32 3.56 1.94
CA PRO A 129 2.44 4.06 1.13
C PRO A 129 2.82 5.51 1.45
N LEU A 130 1.84 6.39 1.70
CA LEU A 130 2.10 7.77 2.08
C LEU A 130 2.74 7.86 3.47
N LEU A 131 2.27 7.06 4.44
CA LEU A 131 2.86 6.99 5.78
C LEU A 131 4.29 6.43 5.73
N ALA A 132 4.58 5.53 4.79
CA ALA A 132 5.91 4.96 4.61
C ALA A 132 6.96 5.99 4.12
N ARG A 133 6.51 7.05 3.44
CA ARG A 133 7.41 8.05 2.83
C ARG A 133 7.41 9.39 3.55
N PHE A 134 6.28 9.81 4.11
CA PHE A 134 6.11 11.13 4.70
C PHE A 134 5.84 11.06 6.20
N GLU A 135 6.62 11.80 6.97
CA GLU A 135 6.34 12.07 8.37
C GLU A 135 5.23 13.10 8.49
N ASN A 136 4.02 12.67 8.80
CA ASN A 136 2.87 13.56 8.97
C ASN A 136 1.94 13.04 10.08
N THR A 137 1.03 13.90 10.53
CA THR A 137 0.00 13.50 11.48
C THR A 137 -0.94 12.49 10.84
N THR A 138 -1.52 11.56 11.64
CA THR A 138 -2.46 10.54 11.14
C THR A 138 -3.59 11.16 10.31
N PHE A 139 -4.12 12.30 10.77
CA PHE A 139 -5.19 13.01 10.06
C PHE A 139 -4.70 13.66 8.76
N GLY A 140 -3.47 14.19 8.76
CA GLY A 140 -2.80 14.71 7.57
C GLY A 140 -2.65 13.63 6.51
N ILE A 141 -2.20 12.42 6.89
CA ILE A 141 -2.08 11.27 5.99
C ILE A 141 -3.42 10.88 5.38
N LEU A 142 -4.49 10.79 6.19
CA LEU A 142 -5.84 10.46 5.70
C LEU A 142 -6.35 11.48 4.68
N LYS A 143 -6.19 12.77 4.97
CA LYS A 143 -6.57 13.87 4.06
C LYS A 143 -5.77 13.81 2.76
N THR A 144 -4.45 13.63 2.85
CA THR A 144 -3.56 13.55 1.68
C THR A 144 -3.88 12.30 0.85
N ALA A 145 -4.12 11.14 1.49
CA ALA A 145 -4.51 9.91 0.82
C ALA A 145 -5.78 10.08 -0.02
N LEU A 146 -6.80 10.74 0.55
CA LEU A 146 -8.04 11.03 -0.16
C LEU A 146 -7.80 11.99 -1.34
N LEU A 147 -7.10 13.11 -1.11
CA LEU A 147 -6.82 14.10 -2.16
C LEU A 147 -6.01 13.50 -3.31
N VAL A 148 -4.96 12.75 -3.01
CA VAL A 148 -4.11 12.09 -4.00
C VAL A 148 -4.89 11.05 -4.78
N GLY A 149 -5.66 10.20 -4.08
CA GLY A 149 -6.45 9.15 -4.71
C GLY A 149 -7.52 9.69 -5.65
N VAL A 150 -8.17 10.81 -5.30
CA VAL A 150 -9.15 11.47 -6.17
C VAL A 150 -8.45 12.22 -7.32
N ARG A 151 -7.31 12.86 -7.07
CA ARG A 151 -6.57 13.58 -8.11
C ARG A 151 -5.98 12.67 -9.18
N TYR A 152 -5.52 11.48 -8.79
CA TYR A 152 -4.87 10.49 -9.66
C TYR A 152 -5.75 9.24 -9.86
N LEU A 153 -7.04 9.43 -10.22
CA LEU A 153 -8.01 8.35 -10.37
C LEU A 153 -7.54 7.21 -11.27
N PHE A 154 -6.81 7.49 -12.34
CA PHE A 154 -6.29 6.45 -13.23
C PHE A 154 -5.33 5.51 -12.50
N CYS A 155 -4.39 6.04 -11.73
CA CYS A 155 -3.49 5.22 -10.90
C CYS A 155 -4.26 4.49 -9.80
N THR A 156 -5.26 5.12 -9.20
CA THR A 156 -6.14 4.51 -8.20
C THR A 156 -6.87 3.29 -8.77
N LEU A 157 -7.41 3.40 -9.97
CA LEU A 157 -8.07 2.28 -10.67
C LEU A 157 -7.09 1.15 -10.98
N LEU A 158 -5.88 1.47 -11.45
CA LEU A 158 -4.84 0.46 -11.68
C LEU A 158 -4.44 -0.27 -10.39
N MET A 159 -4.22 0.46 -9.30
CA MET A 159 -3.91 -0.14 -8.00
C MET A 159 -5.06 -1.01 -7.49
N ALA A 160 -6.30 -0.52 -7.59
CA ALA A 160 -7.49 -1.29 -7.24
C ALA A 160 -7.64 -2.57 -8.09
N ALA A 161 -7.34 -2.48 -9.40
CA ALA A 161 -7.33 -3.63 -10.29
C ALA A 161 -6.27 -4.67 -9.90
N ILE A 162 -5.04 -4.24 -9.56
CA ILE A 162 -3.97 -5.14 -9.09
C ILE A 162 -4.42 -5.91 -7.84
N TYR A 163 -4.94 -5.22 -6.82
CA TYR A 163 -5.43 -5.87 -5.61
C TYR A 163 -6.66 -6.73 -5.87
N GLY A 164 -7.57 -6.29 -6.74
CA GLY A 164 -8.77 -7.04 -7.12
C GLY A 164 -8.45 -8.34 -7.86
N ILE A 165 -7.55 -8.28 -8.84
CA ILE A 165 -7.08 -9.46 -9.58
C ILE A 165 -6.38 -10.44 -8.64
N MET A 166 -5.49 -9.93 -7.76
CA MET A 166 -4.80 -10.77 -6.79
C MET A 166 -5.78 -11.43 -5.82
N GLY A 167 -6.76 -10.67 -5.31
CA GLY A 167 -7.81 -11.21 -4.45
C GLY A 167 -8.64 -12.29 -5.15
N TYR A 168 -8.99 -12.08 -6.41
CA TYR A 168 -9.68 -13.08 -7.22
C TYR A 168 -8.84 -14.36 -7.39
N VAL A 169 -7.55 -14.22 -7.72
CA VAL A 169 -6.62 -15.36 -7.86
C VAL A 169 -6.52 -16.14 -6.56
N ILE A 170 -6.37 -15.47 -5.42
CA ILE A 170 -6.26 -16.12 -4.10
C ILE A 170 -7.51 -16.90 -3.75
N VAL A 171 -8.71 -16.34 -4.01
CA VAL A 171 -9.97 -16.94 -3.58
C VAL A 171 -10.43 -18.05 -4.53
N PHE A 172 -10.31 -17.85 -5.85
CA PHE A 172 -10.95 -18.72 -6.84
C PHE A 172 -9.99 -19.60 -7.63
N VAL A 173 -8.69 -19.25 -7.71
CA VAL A 173 -7.76 -19.96 -8.58
C VAL A 173 -6.73 -20.73 -7.77
N PHE A 174 -6.06 -20.08 -6.84
CA PHE A 174 -4.92 -20.67 -6.12
C PHE A 174 -4.69 -19.99 -4.76
N THR A 175 -5.29 -20.55 -3.71
CA THR A 175 -5.16 -20.03 -2.34
C THR A 175 -3.71 -19.84 -1.85
N PRO A 176 -2.71 -20.72 -2.17
CA PRO A 176 -1.32 -20.48 -1.81
C PRO A 176 -0.69 -19.21 -2.40
N ALA A 177 -1.31 -18.58 -3.42
CA ALA A 177 -0.88 -17.27 -3.92
C ALA A 177 -0.91 -16.18 -2.85
N PHE A 178 -1.63 -16.39 -1.74
CA PHE A 178 -1.58 -15.53 -0.56
C PHE A 178 -0.17 -15.37 0.01
N LEU A 179 0.68 -16.41 -0.10
CA LEU A 179 2.09 -16.37 0.34
C LEU A 179 2.97 -15.40 -0.47
N LEU A 180 2.50 -14.95 -1.64
CA LEU A 180 3.22 -14.03 -2.52
C LEU A 180 2.43 -12.72 -2.75
N GLY A 181 1.12 -12.76 -2.47
CA GLY A 181 0.16 -11.79 -2.96
C GLY A 181 0.41 -10.35 -2.49
N MET A 182 0.52 -10.14 -1.19
CA MET A 182 0.64 -8.79 -0.65
C MET A 182 1.98 -8.13 -1.03
N GLY A 183 3.09 -8.88 -0.99
CA GLY A 183 4.41 -8.40 -1.37
C GLY A 183 4.48 -8.01 -2.85
N LEU A 184 3.90 -8.84 -3.74
CA LEU A 184 3.86 -8.56 -5.17
C LEU A 184 2.97 -7.35 -5.48
N CYS A 185 1.78 -7.26 -4.87
CA CYS A 185 0.91 -6.10 -5.02
C CYS A 185 1.58 -4.83 -4.52
N ALA A 186 2.23 -4.86 -3.35
CA ALA A 186 2.93 -3.72 -2.81
C ALA A 186 4.06 -3.26 -3.73
N MET A 187 4.83 -4.19 -4.31
CA MET A 187 5.89 -3.86 -5.26
C MET A 187 5.34 -3.22 -6.54
N LEU A 188 4.31 -3.80 -7.16
CA LEU A 188 3.69 -3.24 -8.37
C LEU A 188 3.08 -1.86 -8.10
N CYS A 189 2.38 -1.71 -6.97
CA CYS A 189 1.82 -0.42 -6.55
C CYS A 189 2.91 0.62 -6.26
N SER A 190 4.06 0.21 -5.70
CA SER A 190 5.19 1.10 -5.45
C SER A 190 5.75 1.70 -6.73
N PHE A 191 5.88 0.92 -7.82
CA PHE A 191 6.30 1.46 -9.12
C PHE A 191 5.32 2.48 -9.67
N LEU A 192 4.00 2.22 -9.57
CA LEU A 192 2.98 3.17 -10.02
C LEU A 192 2.97 4.44 -9.18
N MET A 193 3.15 4.28 -7.87
CA MET A 193 3.04 5.37 -6.91
C MET A 193 4.30 6.24 -6.85
N LEU A 194 5.47 5.71 -7.19
CA LEU A 194 6.75 6.41 -7.11
C LEU A 194 6.68 7.75 -7.85
N ARG A 195 6.17 7.76 -9.09
CA ARG A 195 6.03 8.97 -9.89
C ARG A 195 5.10 10.02 -9.24
N ILE A 196 4.05 9.57 -8.58
CA ILE A 196 3.10 10.44 -7.86
C ILE A 196 3.78 11.02 -6.61
N LEU A 197 4.54 10.20 -5.89
CA LEU A 197 5.24 10.62 -4.67
C LEU A 197 6.31 11.68 -4.96
N TYR A 198 7.05 11.57 -6.07
CA TYR A 198 7.99 12.60 -6.52
C TYR A 198 7.28 13.92 -6.84
N LEU A 199 6.09 13.87 -7.46
CA LEU A 199 5.32 15.08 -7.76
C LEU A 199 4.76 15.80 -6.53
N ILE A 200 4.55 15.06 -5.42
CA ILE A 200 3.98 15.62 -4.18
C ILE A 200 5.07 16.06 -3.21
N GLY A 201 6.15 15.30 -3.09
CA GLY A 201 7.20 15.49 -2.07
C GLY A 201 8.49 16.10 -2.58
N GLY A 202 8.60 16.40 -3.88
CA GLY A 202 9.86 16.76 -4.51
C GLY A 202 10.82 15.57 -4.63
N ASP A 203 11.91 15.78 -5.36
CA ASP A 203 13.00 14.80 -5.46
C ASP A 203 13.84 14.88 -4.16
N PRO A 204 13.97 13.80 -3.38
CA PRO A 204 14.83 13.81 -2.20
C PRO A 204 16.31 14.08 -2.55
N ASP A 205 16.73 13.84 -3.78
CA ASP A 205 18.10 14.08 -4.22
C ASP A 205 18.33 15.56 -4.58
N ALA A 206 17.30 16.29 -5.02
CA ALA A 206 17.38 17.73 -5.29
C ALA A 206 17.70 18.54 -4.03
N VAL A 207 17.25 18.10 -2.85
CA VAL A 207 17.53 18.77 -1.57
C VAL A 207 18.98 18.57 -1.13
N HIS A 208 19.63 17.47 -1.52
CA HIS A 208 21.04 17.22 -1.22
C HIS A 208 21.98 17.98 -2.16
N GLU A 209 21.61 18.17 -3.42
CA GLU A 209 22.39 18.97 -4.38
C GLU A 209 22.41 20.48 -4.01
N GLU A 210 21.31 21.02 -3.52
CA GLU A 210 21.24 22.42 -3.05
C GLU A 210 22.12 22.66 -1.82
N HIS A 211 22.23 21.68 -0.90
CA HIS A 211 23.07 21.78 0.29
C HIS A 211 24.57 21.65 0.02
N ASP A 212 24.98 20.97 -1.05
CA ASP A 212 26.40 20.86 -1.43
C ASP A 212 26.86 22.07 -2.28
N HIS A 213 25.97 22.76 -2.98
CA HIS A 213 26.29 24.01 -3.68
C HIS A 213 26.46 25.19 -2.73
N ASP A 214 25.80 25.20 -1.58
CA ASP A 214 25.95 26.28 -0.56
C ASP A 214 27.21 26.11 0.33
N LYS A 215 27.96 25.03 0.20
CA LYS A 215 29.20 24.76 0.95
C LYS A 215 30.49 24.93 0.16
N ASN A 216 30.44 25.28 -1.12
CA ASN A 216 31.57 25.62 -1.96
C ASN A 216 31.56 27.10 -2.33
#